data_7a25bc79b65fd73b02953743afca91bd
#
_entry.id   7a25bc79b65fd73b02953743afca91bd
#
_cell.length_a   1.000
_cell.length_b   1.000
_cell.length_c   1.000
_cell.angle_alpha   90.00
_cell.angle_beta   90.00
_cell.angle_gamma   90.00
#
_symmetry.space_group_name_H-M   'P 1'
#
loop_
_entity.id
_entity.type
_entity.pdbx_description
1 polymer ?
#
loop_
_entity_poly.entity_id
_entity_poly.type
_entity_poly.pdbx_seq_one_letter_code
_entity_poly.pdbx_strand_id
1 'polypeptide(L)'
;IDCEVAFRPTMHGKVIAPLLMRSTVETEMATNPEKARREYYCEFTTDAGLNAIIKRGTIARNSETRVPLLYNDTGEKKFVFAYDPARSRDNSVILIMELYIDEHGDYKGRIVNCVNLLDVGKKRKSPMQTPDQIKYLKELILDYNGNAPDYENIEAILIDAGSGGGGVNIADYLMEDWVDDNGNKHRGLIDKEYSADYVGKYPNAIDKLRLVSPTQYKSIIYEALIEMMNL
;
A
#
# COMPACT_ATOMS: atom_id res chain seq x y z
N ILE A 1 14.33 18.47 -12.27
CA ILE A 1 15.10 19.01 -13.43
C ILE A 1 14.08 19.41 -14.48
N ASP A 2 14.05 20.69 -14.82
CA ASP A 2 13.09 21.17 -15.78
C ASP A 2 13.46 20.72 -17.21
N CYS A 3 12.48 20.66 -18.12
CA CYS A 3 12.65 20.13 -19.47
C CYS A 3 13.66 20.92 -20.32
N GLU A 4 13.93 22.20 -20.00
CA GLU A 4 14.91 23.02 -20.71
C GLU A 4 16.34 22.43 -20.59
N VAL A 5 16.65 21.77 -19.47
CA VAL A 5 17.92 21.03 -19.31
C VAL A 5 17.95 19.78 -20.19
N ALA A 6 16.82 19.10 -20.34
CA ALA A 6 16.69 17.90 -21.15
C ALA A 6 16.80 18.18 -22.68
N PHE A 7 16.56 19.42 -23.11
CA PHE A 7 16.71 19.80 -24.51
C PHE A 7 18.16 20.06 -24.97
N ARG A 8 19.11 20.12 -24.05
CA ARG A 8 20.51 20.41 -24.38
C ARG A 8 21.17 19.22 -25.08
N PRO A 9 21.58 19.36 -26.37
CA PRO A 9 22.12 18.25 -27.14
C PRO A 9 23.61 17.99 -26.87
N THR A 10 24.27 18.76 -26.00
CA THR A 10 25.69 18.64 -25.71
C THR A 10 25.95 18.59 -24.20
N MET A 11 26.84 17.70 -23.82
CA MET A 11 27.37 17.63 -22.45
C MET A 11 28.89 17.37 -22.53
N HIS A 12 29.67 18.16 -21.81
CA HIS A 12 31.15 18.10 -21.81
C HIS A 12 31.77 18.14 -23.22
N GLY A 13 31.21 18.97 -24.11
CA GLY A 13 31.70 19.13 -25.49
C GLY A 13 31.39 18.00 -26.45
N LYS A 14 30.64 16.97 -26.02
CA LYS A 14 30.17 15.90 -26.90
C LYS A 14 28.72 16.15 -27.34
N VAL A 15 28.44 15.91 -28.61
CA VAL A 15 27.07 15.93 -29.14
C VAL A 15 26.37 14.66 -28.69
N ILE A 16 25.27 14.80 -27.96
CA ILE A 16 24.38 13.71 -27.54
C ILE A 16 22.99 14.01 -28.05
N ALA A 17 22.18 12.96 -28.27
CA ALA A 17 20.76 13.16 -28.52
C ALA A 17 20.09 13.77 -27.29
N PRO A 18 19.15 14.73 -27.45
CA PRO A 18 18.41 15.27 -26.32
C PRO A 18 17.56 14.17 -25.69
N LEU A 19 17.45 14.19 -24.35
CA LEU A 19 16.61 13.24 -23.60
C LEU A 19 15.12 13.44 -23.89
N LEU A 20 14.75 14.66 -24.31
CA LEU A 20 13.39 15.05 -24.59
C LEU A 20 13.36 15.91 -25.87
N MET A 21 12.46 15.61 -26.77
CA MET A 21 12.26 16.41 -28.00
C MET A 21 11.36 17.60 -27.70
N ARG A 22 11.79 18.81 -28.10
CA ARG A 22 11.00 20.04 -27.91
C ARG A 22 9.62 19.94 -28.56
N SER A 23 9.52 19.36 -29.75
CA SER A 23 8.26 19.14 -30.45
C SER A 23 7.26 18.29 -29.65
N THR A 24 7.74 17.33 -28.88
CA THR A 24 6.88 16.50 -28.00
C THR A 24 6.22 17.39 -26.91
N VAL A 25 7.01 18.24 -26.26
CA VAL A 25 6.50 19.14 -25.23
C VAL A 25 5.53 20.17 -25.82
N GLU A 26 5.85 20.74 -26.99
CA GLU A 26 4.98 21.70 -27.68
C GLU A 26 3.63 21.05 -28.08
N THR A 27 3.65 19.81 -28.55
CA THR A 27 2.43 19.04 -28.87
C THR A 27 1.60 18.78 -27.60
N GLU A 28 2.22 18.34 -26.53
CA GLU A 28 1.52 18.12 -25.23
C GLU A 28 0.99 19.44 -24.66
N MET A 29 1.74 20.55 -24.78
CA MET A 29 1.26 21.87 -24.36
C MET A 29 0.06 22.34 -25.16
N ALA A 30 -0.03 21.98 -26.44
CA ALA A 30 -1.18 22.34 -27.27
C ALA A 30 -2.42 21.48 -26.97
N THR A 31 -2.23 20.20 -26.61
CA THR A 31 -3.32 19.26 -26.39
C THR A 31 -3.77 19.19 -24.93
N ASN A 32 -2.84 19.22 -23.99
CA ASN A 32 -3.14 19.18 -22.55
C ASN A 32 -2.13 20.02 -21.75
N PRO A 33 -2.33 21.36 -21.73
CA PRO A 33 -1.36 22.30 -21.15
C PRO A 33 -1.12 22.07 -19.65
N GLU A 34 -2.15 21.65 -18.88
CA GLU A 34 -2.00 21.41 -17.45
C GLU A 34 -1.12 20.17 -17.16
N LYS A 35 -1.33 19.09 -17.90
CA LYS A 35 -0.49 17.91 -17.82
C LYS A 35 0.95 18.24 -18.23
N ALA A 36 1.13 18.96 -19.34
CA ALA A 36 2.44 19.33 -19.84
C ALA A 36 3.22 20.22 -18.84
N ARG A 37 2.57 21.20 -18.22
CA ARG A 37 3.18 22.04 -17.18
C ARG A 37 3.64 21.22 -15.98
N ARG A 38 2.82 20.28 -15.52
CA ARG A 38 3.15 19.42 -14.39
C ARG A 38 4.31 18.47 -14.70
N GLU A 39 4.27 17.82 -15.86
CA GLU A 39 5.24 16.77 -16.21
C GLU A 39 6.57 17.31 -16.72
N TYR A 40 6.53 18.39 -17.48
CA TYR A 40 7.73 18.93 -18.13
C TYR A 40 8.31 20.17 -17.44
N TYR A 41 7.49 20.97 -16.79
CA TYR A 41 7.93 22.20 -16.12
C TYR A 41 7.89 22.10 -14.59
N CYS A 42 7.49 20.96 -14.03
CA CYS A 42 7.38 20.74 -12.58
C CYS A 42 6.47 21.76 -11.88
N GLU A 43 5.50 22.30 -12.59
CA GLU A 43 4.50 23.19 -12.02
C GLU A 43 3.42 22.38 -11.30
N PHE A 44 3.33 22.52 -9.99
CA PHE A 44 2.26 21.89 -9.22
C PHE A 44 0.96 22.63 -9.39
N THR A 45 -0.11 21.91 -9.67
CA THR A 45 -1.46 22.49 -9.71
C THR A 45 -1.82 23.05 -8.33
N THR A 46 -2.26 24.31 -8.29
CA THR A 46 -2.86 24.87 -7.07
C THR A 46 -4.31 24.43 -6.94
N ASP A 47 -4.87 24.46 -5.74
CA ASP A 47 -6.29 24.09 -5.46
C ASP A 47 -7.32 24.88 -6.30
N ALA A 48 -6.88 25.97 -6.95
CA ALA A 48 -7.70 26.75 -7.88
C ALA A 48 -7.87 26.07 -9.25
N GLY A 49 -7.10 25.01 -9.55
CA GLY A 49 -7.30 24.21 -10.76
C GLY A 49 -8.56 23.36 -10.63
N LEU A 50 -9.50 23.54 -11.59
CA LEU A 50 -10.75 22.75 -11.69
C LEU A 50 -10.53 21.23 -11.75
N ASN A 51 -9.29 20.78 -11.93
CA ASN A 51 -8.90 19.39 -12.22
C ASN A 51 -8.18 18.66 -11.06
N ALA A 52 -8.08 19.25 -9.87
CA ALA A 52 -7.58 18.50 -8.71
C ALA A 52 -8.59 17.42 -8.32
N ILE A 53 -8.22 16.18 -8.51
CA ILE A 53 -9.08 15.00 -8.20
C ILE A 53 -9.42 14.99 -6.70
N ILE A 54 -8.43 15.26 -5.86
CA ILE A 54 -8.61 15.41 -4.41
C ILE A 54 -8.20 16.83 -4.02
N LYS A 55 -9.14 17.61 -3.50
CA LYS A 55 -8.91 18.99 -3.09
C LYS A 55 -8.17 19.04 -1.74
N ARG A 56 -7.37 20.10 -1.55
CA ARG A 56 -6.63 20.31 -0.30
C ARG A 56 -7.53 20.37 0.92
N GLY A 57 -8.70 20.98 0.81
CA GLY A 57 -9.71 21.01 1.87
C GLY A 57 -10.21 19.60 2.24
N THR A 58 -10.38 18.71 1.25
CA THR A 58 -10.73 17.30 1.49
C THR A 58 -9.60 16.58 2.21
N ILE A 59 -8.35 16.76 1.80
CA ILE A 59 -7.18 16.19 2.50
C ILE A 59 -7.14 16.69 3.94
N ALA A 60 -7.31 17.98 4.17
CA ALA A 60 -7.25 18.57 5.51
C ALA A 60 -8.35 18.02 6.45
N ARG A 61 -9.57 17.84 5.93
CA ARG A 61 -10.68 17.22 6.72
C ARG A 61 -10.39 15.77 7.11
N ASN A 62 -9.72 15.03 6.24
CA ASN A 62 -9.41 13.62 6.45
C ASN A 62 -8.02 13.38 7.07
N SER A 63 -7.35 14.44 7.53
CA SER A 63 -6.02 14.37 8.14
C SER A 63 -6.11 14.57 9.64
N GLU A 64 -5.55 13.63 10.38
CA GLU A 64 -5.47 13.68 11.85
C GLU A 64 -4.06 13.32 12.29
N THR A 65 -3.51 14.05 13.26
CA THR A 65 -2.25 13.70 13.92
C THR A 65 -2.56 12.87 15.15
N ARG A 66 -2.06 11.66 15.22
CA ARG A 66 -2.32 10.74 16.33
C ARG A 66 -1.11 9.85 16.65
N VAL A 67 -1.11 9.34 17.87
CA VAL A 67 -0.15 8.29 18.27
C VAL A 67 -0.56 6.99 17.58
N PRO A 68 0.37 6.25 16.98
CA PRO A 68 0.05 4.94 16.39
C PRO A 68 -0.55 3.99 17.41
N LEU A 69 -1.60 3.28 17.02
CA LEU A 69 -2.12 2.16 17.78
C LEU A 69 -1.21 0.95 17.52
N LEU A 70 -0.69 0.32 18.56
CA LEU A 70 0.27 -0.78 18.39
C LEU A 70 -0.40 -2.16 18.47
N TYR A 71 -1.56 -2.27 19.07
CA TYR A 71 -2.34 -3.49 19.25
C TYR A 71 -3.83 -3.16 19.46
N ASN A 72 -4.70 -4.16 19.39
CA ASN A 72 -6.12 -4.00 19.67
C ASN A 72 -6.36 -3.85 21.18
N ASP A 73 -6.41 -2.61 21.62
CA ASP A 73 -6.50 -2.23 23.04
C ASP A 73 -7.83 -2.62 23.72
N THR A 74 -8.91 -2.71 22.95
CA THR A 74 -10.24 -3.11 23.45
C THR A 74 -10.56 -4.59 23.19
N GLY A 75 -9.88 -5.21 22.21
CA GLY A 75 -10.18 -6.56 21.74
C GLY A 75 -11.41 -6.66 20.83
N GLU A 76 -12.07 -5.54 20.51
CA GLU A 76 -13.33 -5.51 19.74
C GLU A 76 -13.22 -4.78 18.41
N LYS A 77 -12.16 -3.99 18.21
CA LYS A 77 -11.94 -3.22 16.99
C LYS A 77 -11.65 -4.13 15.81
N LYS A 78 -12.11 -3.74 14.63
CA LYS A 78 -11.89 -4.43 13.37
C LYS A 78 -10.83 -3.73 12.54
N PHE A 79 -9.96 -4.51 11.88
CA PHE A 79 -8.82 -3.98 11.14
C PHE A 79 -8.69 -4.56 9.74
N VAL A 80 -8.19 -3.73 8.85
CA VAL A 80 -7.71 -4.11 7.53
C VAL A 80 -6.21 -3.80 7.45
N PHE A 81 -5.44 -4.74 6.92
CA PHE A 81 -4.03 -4.58 6.63
C PHE A 81 -3.82 -4.37 5.13
N ALA A 82 -2.94 -3.46 4.76
CA ALA A 82 -2.44 -3.34 3.41
C ALA A 82 -0.92 -3.48 3.42
N TYR A 83 -0.40 -4.49 2.74
CA TYR A 83 1.01 -4.84 2.73
C TYR A 83 1.59 -4.70 1.33
N ASP A 84 2.57 -3.82 1.20
CA ASP A 84 3.40 -3.62 0.02
C ASP A 84 4.77 -4.26 0.26
N PRO A 85 5.00 -5.49 -0.24
CA PRO A 85 6.25 -6.20 -0.04
C PRO A 85 7.33 -5.72 -0.99
N ALA A 86 8.47 -5.34 -0.45
CA ALA A 86 9.67 -5.02 -1.20
C ALA A 86 10.88 -5.80 -0.66
N ARG A 87 11.94 -5.95 -1.43
CA ARG A 87 13.10 -6.74 -0.99
C ARG A 87 14.46 -6.08 -1.18
N SER A 88 14.69 -5.32 -2.23
CA SER A 88 16.06 -4.99 -2.62
C SER A 88 16.43 -3.52 -2.54
N ARG A 89 15.59 -2.63 -3.02
CA ARG A 89 15.86 -1.19 -3.08
C ARG A 89 14.93 -0.40 -2.19
N ASP A 90 13.66 -0.79 -2.19
CA ASP A 90 12.60 -0.15 -1.43
C ASP A 90 12.31 -0.94 -0.15
N ASN A 91 11.71 -0.29 0.81
CA ASN A 91 11.30 -0.92 2.05
C ASN A 91 9.89 -1.45 1.90
N SER A 92 9.63 -2.60 2.53
CA SER A 92 8.27 -3.09 2.69
C SER A 92 7.52 -2.22 3.69
N VAL A 93 6.25 -1.97 3.41
CA VAL A 93 5.38 -1.17 4.26
C VAL A 93 4.10 -1.93 4.57
N ILE A 94 3.67 -1.89 5.82
CA ILE A 94 2.36 -2.37 6.25
C ILE A 94 1.57 -1.19 6.77
N LEU A 95 0.42 -0.92 6.14
CA LEU A 95 -0.55 0.06 6.60
C LEU A 95 -1.67 -0.67 7.32
N ILE A 96 -2.09 -0.16 8.49
CA ILE A 96 -3.16 -0.75 9.29
C ILE A 96 -4.27 0.27 9.45
N MET A 97 -5.47 -0.12 9.07
CA MET A 97 -6.67 0.69 9.12
C MET A 97 -7.69 0.06 10.06
N GLU A 98 -8.17 0.82 11.03
CA GLU A 98 -9.32 0.49 11.88
C GLU A 98 -10.60 0.77 11.09
N LEU A 99 -11.54 -0.17 11.12
CA LEU A 99 -12.89 0.01 10.62
C LEU A 99 -13.83 0.29 11.78
N TYR A 100 -14.67 1.29 11.64
CA TYR A 100 -15.66 1.64 12.66
C TYR A 100 -16.95 2.18 12.02
N ILE A 101 -17.99 2.21 12.80
CA ILE A 101 -19.25 2.85 12.42
C ILE A 101 -19.33 4.17 13.19
N ASP A 102 -19.57 5.26 12.48
CA ASP A 102 -19.67 6.58 13.09
C ASP A 102 -21.04 6.79 13.78
N GLU A 103 -21.23 7.97 14.37
CA GLU A 103 -22.47 8.34 15.08
C GLU A 103 -23.71 8.43 14.18
N HIS A 104 -23.51 8.47 12.85
CA HIS A 104 -24.57 8.49 11.85
C HIS A 104 -24.91 7.09 11.31
N GLY A 105 -24.15 6.07 11.70
CA GLY A 105 -24.29 4.69 11.22
C GLY A 105 -23.52 4.40 9.95
N ASP A 106 -22.64 5.30 9.51
CA ASP A 106 -21.82 5.12 8.31
C ASP A 106 -20.52 4.37 8.61
N TYR A 107 -20.13 3.47 7.70
CA TYR A 107 -18.83 2.80 7.77
C TYR A 107 -17.71 3.77 7.45
N LYS A 108 -16.74 3.85 8.34
CA LYS A 108 -15.56 4.70 8.21
C LYS A 108 -14.28 3.87 8.39
N GLY A 109 -13.20 4.33 7.76
CA GLY A 109 -11.86 3.79 7.91
C GLY A 109 -10.92 4.84 8.50
N ARG A 110 -10.06 4.42 9.42
CA ARG A 110 -9.05 5.28 10.04
C ARG A 110 -7.70 4.60 10.01
N ILE A 111 -6.71 5.23 9.38
CA ILE A 111 -5.32 4.73 9.42
C ILE A 111 -4.82 4.89 10.85
N VAL A 112 -4.48 3.78 11.51
CA VAL A 112 -4.04 3.75 12.90
C VAL A 112 -2.56 3.44 13.06
N ASN A 113 -1.93 2.83 12.06
CA ASN A 113 -0.50 2.58 12.05
C ASN A 113 0.05 2.47 10.63
N CYS A 114 1.33 2.78 10.47
CA CYS A 114 2.08 2.60 9.23
C CYS A 114 3.49 2.11 9.60
N VAL A 115 3.77 0.85 9.31
CA VAL A 115 5.01 0.17 9.71
C VAL A 115 5.94 0.04 8.51
N ASN A 116 7.13 0.60 8.64
CA ASN A 116 8.19 0.46 7.65
C ASN A 116 9.15 -0.67 8.11
N LEU A 117 9.23 -1.75 7.35
CA LEU A 117 9.99 -2.95 7.70
C LEU A 117 11.47 -2.79 7.37
N LEU A 118 12.23 -2.29 8.34
CA LEU A 118 13.67 -2.06 8.26
C LEU A 118 14.42 -2.97 9.21
N ASP A 119 15.50 -3.55 8.74
CA ASP A 119 16.48 -4.22 9.61
C ASP A 119 17.33 -3.15 10.33
N VAL A 120 16.90 -2.80 11.55
CA VAL A 120 17.56 -1.78 12.39
C VAL A 120 18.83 -2.30 13.06
N GLY A 121 19.04 -3.62 13.09
CA GLY A 121 20.24 -4.25 13.69
C GLY A 121 21.50 -4.07 12.85
N LYS A 122 21.38 -3.70 11.57
CA LYS A 122 22.51 -3.47 10.69
C LYS A 122 23.02 -2.04 10.78
N LYS A 123 24.35 -1.84 10.67
CA LYS A 123 24.99 -0.51 10.63
C LYS A 123 24.43 0.39 9.52
N ARG A 124 23.92 -0.19 8.45
CA ARG A 124 23.24 0.48 7.35
C ARG A 124 21.80 0.00 7.32
N LYS A 125 20.84 0.91 7.46
CA LYS A 125 19.42 0.57 7.29
C LYS A 125 19.23 -0.17 5.97
N SER A 126 18.72 -1.37 6.02
CA SER A 126 18.46 -2.22 4.85
C SER A 126 17.06 -2.79 4.96
N PRO A 127 16.42 -3.12 3.84
CA PRO A 127 15.14 -3.81 3.86
C PRO A 127 15.24 -5.11 4.68
N MET A 128 14.22 -5.39 5.46
CA MET A 128 14.10 -6.64 6.22
C MET A 128 14.01 -7.83 5.24
N GLN A 129 14.58 -8.97 5.60
CA GLN A 129 14.48 -10.17 4.76
C GLN A 129 13.08 -10.77 4.81
N THR A 130 12.67 -11.44 3.73
CA THR A 130 11.31 -12.00 3.60
C THR A 130 10.87 -12.88 4.78
N PRO A 131 11.69 -13.82 5.30
CA PRO A 131 11.29 -14.62 6.46
C PRO A 131 10.99 -13.77 7.70
N ASP A 132 11.81 -12.73 7.94
CA ASP A 132 11.63 -11.84 9.07
C ASP A 132 10.39 -10.95 8.89
N GLN A 133 10.11 -10.52 7.65
CA GLN A 133 8.89 -9.78 7.32
C GLN A 133 7.64 -10.60 7.60
N ILE A 134 7.65 -11.89 7.23
CA ILE A 134 6.54 -12.81 7.45
C ILE A 134 6.32 -13.05 8.94
N LYS A 135 7.41 -13.28 9.69
CA LYS A 135 7.33 -13.42 11.15
C LYS A 135 6.69 -12.18 11.77
N TYR A 136 7.20 -11.00 11.42
CA TYR A 136 6.70 -9.73 11.94
C TYR A 136 5.23 -9.46 11.54
N LEU A 137 4.83 -9.78 10.30
CA LEU A 137 3.44 -9.68 9.88
C LEU A 137 2.52 -10.59 10.71
N LYS A 138 2.94 -11.82 10.98
CA LYS A 138 2.19 -12.76 11.83
C LYS A 138 2.03 -12.22 13.25
N GLU A 139 3.08 -11.66 13.84
CA GLU A 139 3.02 -11.00 15.16
C GLU A 139 2.03 -9.83 15.16
N LEU A 140 2.11 -8.93 14.16
CA LEU A 140 1.15 -7.84 14.02
C LEU A 140 -0.30 -8.31 13.88
N ILE A 141 -0.54 -9.36 13.10
CA ILE A 141 -1.89 -9.94 12.95
C ILE A 141 -2.42 -10.39 14.32
N LEU A 142 -1.61 -11.03 15.14
CA LEU A 142 -2.02 -11.43 16.48
C LEU A 142 -2.26 -10.24 17.40
N ASP A 143 -1.38 -9.25 17.39
CA ASP A 143 -1.51 -8.03 18.20
C ASP A 143 -2.83 -7.31 17.92
N TYR A 144 -3.20 -7.16 16.64
CA TYR A 144 -4.43 -6.50 16.25
C TYR A 144 -5.66 -7.40 16.29
N ASN A 145 -5.49 -8.71 16.21
CA ASN A 145 -6.59 -9.64 16.46
C ASN A 145 -6.96 -9.70 17.95
N GLY A 146 -6.01 -9.38 18.84
CA GLY A 146 -6.19 -9.54 20.27
C GLY A 146 -6.44 -11.02 20.62
N ASN A 147 -7.37 -11.29 21.48
CA ASN A 147 -7.71 -12.67 21.90
C ASN A 147 -8.88 -13.29 21.11
N ALA A 148 -9.29 -12.66 20.00
CA ALA A 148 -10.41 -13.17 19.21
C ALA A 148 -10.01 -14.47 18.48
N PRO A 149 -10.92 -15.48 18.40
CA PRO A 149 -10.63 -16.70 17.65
C PRO A 149 -10.54 -16.41 16.15
N ASP A 150 -9.83 -17.28 15.42
CA ASP A 150 -9.88 -17.36 13.96
C ASP A 150 -9.72 -16.01 13.21
N TYR A 151 -8.96 -15.09 13.80
CA TYR A 151 -8.72 -13.75 13.25
C TYR A 151 -10.01 -12.92 13.02
N GLU A 152 -10.99 -13.07 13.91
CA GLU A 152 -12.29 -12.37 13.79
C GLU A 152 -12.16 -10.85 13.73
N ASN A 153 -11.13 -10.28 14.37
CA ASN A 153 -10.89 -8.83 14.37
C ASN A 153 -10.08 -8.34 13.16
N ILE A 154 -9.63 -9.25 12.31
CA ILE A 154 -8.98 -8.94 11.03
C ILE A 154 -10.00 -9.17 9.92
N GLU A 155 -10.44 -8.11 9.26
CA GLU A 155 -11.39 -8.23 8.15
C GLU A 155 -10.72 -8.72 6.87
N ALA A 156 -9.57 -8.15 6.53
CA ALA A 156 -8.80 -8.56 5.37
C ALA A 156 -7.32 -8.16 5.51
N ILE A 157 -6.46 -8.88 4.82
CA ILE A 157 -5.04 -8.59 4.64
C ILE A 157 -4.81 -8.50 3.13
N LEU A 158 -4.72 -7.27 2.62
CA LEU A 158 -4.45 -7.00 1.22
C LEU A 158 -2.94 -7.04 1.00
N ILE A 159 -2.50 -7.81 0.02
CA ILE A 159 -1.08 -7.93 -0.34
C ILE A 159 -0.92 -7.50 -1.80
N ASP A 160 0.01 -6.58 -2.07
CA ASP A 160 0.36 -6.23 -3.45
C ASP A 160 1.01 -7.44 -4.13
N ALA A 161 0.25 -8.05 -5.02
CA ALA A 161 0.64 -9.18 -5.86
C ALA A 161 0.86 -8.77 -7.33
N GLY A 162 1.15 -7.49 -7.58
CA GLY A 162 1.38 -6.93 -8.90
C GLY A 162 2.57 -7.54 -9.65
N SER A 163 2.88 -6.99 -10.80
CA SER A 163 3.92 -7.48 -11.70
C SER A 163 5.30 -7.53 -11.04
N GLY A 164 5.73 -8.71 -10.65
CA GLY A 164 7.00 -8.96 -9.95
C GLY A 164 6.92 -10.07 -8.90
N GLY A 165 5.73 -10.57 -8.58
CA GLY A 165 5.51 -11.82 -7.86
C GLY A 165 5.88 -11.84 -6.37
N GLY A 166 6.32 -10.72 -5.78
CA GLY A 166 6.74 -10.69 -4.39
C GLY A 166 5.60 -11.01 -3.43
N GLY A 167 4.43 -10.45 -3.66
CA GLY A 167 3.25 -10.67 -2.82
C GLY A 167 2.69 -12.08 -2.89
N VAL A 168 2.69 -12.68 -4.08
CA VAL A 168 2.25 -14.10 -4.24
C VAL A 168 3.13 -15.03 -3.41
N ASN A 169 4.46 -14.88 -3.50
CA ASN A 169 5.38 -15.70 -2.72
C ASN A 169 5.20 -15.52 -1.21
N ILE A 170 4.81 -14.35 -0.74
CA ILE A 170 4.54 -14.10 0.69
C ILE A 170 3.27 -14.82 1.12
N ALA A 171 2.22 -14.79 0.29
CA ALA A 171 0.98 -15.50 0.58
C ALA A 171 1.21 -17.00 0.78
N ASP A 172 2.09 -17.63 -0.02
CA ASP A 172 2.43 -19.06 0.13
C ASP A 172 2.93 -19.40 1.54
N TYR A 173 3.69 -18.51 2.19
CA TYR A 173 4.18 -18.71 3.56
C TYR A 173 3.12 -18.48 4.64
N LEU A 174 1.99 -17.90 4.29
CA LEU A 174 0.89 -17.65 5.23
C LEU A 174 -0.17 -18.76 5.23
N MET A 175 -0.19 -19.64 4.22
CA MET A 175 -1.23 -20.66 4.06
C MET A 175 -1.13 -21.81 5.07
N GLU A 176 0.08 -22.12 5.54
CA GLU A 176 0.30 -23.20 6.50
C GLU A 176 -0.04 -22.76 7.93
N ASP A 177 -0.58 -23.73 8.72
CA ASP A 177 -0.73 -23.55 10.15
C ASP A 177 0.66 -23.30 10.78
N TRP A 178 0.72 -22.48 11.80
CA TRP A 178 1.98 -22.06 12.39
C TRP A 178 1.91 -21.97 13.90
N VAL A 179 3.07 -21.85 14.54
CA VAL A 179 3.20 -21.75 15.99
C VAL A 179 3.91 -20.44 16.32
N ASP A 180 3.35 -19.68 17.27
CA ASP A 180 3.98 -18.45 17.77
C ASP A 180 5.15 -18.76 18.75
N ASP A 181 5.85 -17.71 19.17
CA ASP A 181 6.98 -17.82 20.09
C ASP A 181 6.56 -18.33 21.49
N ASN A 182 5.26 -18.31 21.83
CA ASN A 182 4.69 -18.82 23.08
C ASN A 182 4.23 -20.29 22.98
N GLY A 183 4.33 -20.88 21.79
CA GLY A 183 3.90 -22.26 21.53
C GLY A 183 2.43 -22.42 21.19
N ASN A 184 1.67 -21.32 20.97
CA ASN A 184 0.28 -21.39 20.56
C ASN A 184 0.18 -21.71 19.07
N LYS A 185 -0.78 -22.55 18.72
CA LYS A 185 -1.05 -22.92 17.32
C LYS A 185 -2.05 -21.96 16.70
N HIS A 186 -1.73 -21.50 15.50
CA HIS A 186 -2.56 -20.62 14.70
C HIS A 186 -2.83 -21.24 13.33
N ARG A 187 -4.03 -21.03 12.82
CA ARG A 187 -4.43 -21.50 11.49
C ARG A 187 -3.75 -20.65 10.42
N GLY A 188 -3.49 -21.23 9.26
CA GLY A 188 -3.03 -20.51 8.10
C GLY A 188 -4.05 -19.52 7.55
N LEU A 189 -3.62 -18.64 6.64
CA LEU A 189 -4.42 -17.62 5.98
C LEU A 189 -4.36 -17.83 4.47
N ILE A 190 -5.48 -17.70 3.77
CA ILE A 190 -5.57 -17.93 2.33
C ILE A 190 -6.47 -16.87 1.68
N ASP A 191 -6.23 -16.61 0.40
CA ASP A 191 -7.17 -15.97 -0.51
C ASP A 191 -7.85 -17.07 -1.33
N LYS A 192 -9.08 -17.40 -1.01
CA LYS A 192 -9.81 -18.50 -1.66
C LYS A 192 -10.14 -18.23 -3.13
N GLU A 193 -10.24 -16.97 -3.53
CA GLU A 193 -10.51 -16.61 -4.92
C GLU A 193 -9.25 -16.74 -5.78
N TYR A 194 -8.15 -16.15 -5.33
CA TYR A 194 -6.88 -16.18 -6.06
C TYR A 194 -6.20 -17.56 -6.00
N SER A 195 -6.29 -18.23 -4.85
CA SER A 195 -5.60 -19.49 -4.57
C SER A 195 -6.56 -20.68 -4.58
N ALA A 196 -7.57 -20.69 -5.43
CA ALA A 196 -8.61 -21.74 -5.48
C ALA A 196 -8.05 -23.15 -5.56
N ASP A 197 -6.96 -23.36 -6.30
CA ASP A 197 -6.29 -24.65 -6.46
C ASP A 197 -5.62 -25.16 -5.17
N TYR A 198 -5.34 -24.26 -4.22
CA TYR A 198 -4.69 -24.58 -2.95
C TYR A 198 -5.65 -24.82 -1.79
N VAL A 199 -6.94 -24.50 -1.96
CA VAL A 199 -7.96 -24.66 -0.89
C VAL A 199 -8.01 -26.09 -0.37
N GLY A 200 -7.90 -27.08 -1.27
CA GLY A 200 -7.85 -28.51 -0.89
C GLY A 200 -6.57 -28.93 -0.15
N LYS A 201 -5.46 -28.23 -0.40
CA LYS A 201 -4.17 -28.49 0.26
C LYS A 201 -4.11 -27.89 1.67
N TYR A 202 -4.77 -26.75 1.86
CA TYR A 202 -4.80 -26.02 3.14
C TYR A 202 -6.24 -25.86 3.67
N PRO A 203 -6.94 -26.97 4.01
CA PRO A 203 -8.37 -26.95 4.34
C PRO A 203 -8.67 -26.16 5.62
N ASN A 204 -7.69 -26.02 6.51
CA ASN A 204 -7.84 -25.26 7.75
C ASN A 204 -7.57 -23.77 7.59
N ALA A 205 -6.98 -23.31 6.49
CA ALA A 205 -6.63 -21.93 6.31
C ALA A 205 -7.88 -21.03 6.22
N ILE A 206 -7.79 -19.87 6.85
CA ILE A 206 -8.90 -18.91 6.97
C ILE A 206 -8.82 -17.91 5.81
N ASP A 207 -9.96 -17.64 5.20
CA ASP A 207 -10.09 -16.71 4.07
C ASP A 207 -10.01 -15.25 4.52
N LYS A 208 -8.79 -14.76 4.72
CA LYS A 208 -8.50 -13.38 5.13
C LYS A 208 -7.50 -12.67 4.23
N LEU A 209 -6.80 -13.40 3.33
CA LEU A 209 -5.90 -12.78 2.37
C LEU A 209 -6.68 -12.25 1.16
N ARG A 210 -6.18 -11.16 0.58
CA ARG A 210 -6.63 -10.61 -0.72
C ARG A 210 -5.39 -10.21 -1.51
N LEU A 211 -5.10 -10.97 -2.56
CA LEU A 211 -3.98 -10.72 -3.45
C LEU A 211 -4.41 -9.71 -4.51
N VAL A 212 -3.93 -8.49 -4.38
CA VAL A 212 -4.35 -7.36 -5.22
C VAL A 212 -3.29 -7.06 -6.26
N SER A 213 -3.69 -6.96 -7.53
CA SER A 213 -2.85 -6.39 -8.58
C SER A 213 -3.22 -4.92 -8.82
N PRO A 214 -2.43 -3.95 -8.31
CA PRO A 214 -2.77 -2.53 -8.45
C PRO A 214 -2.95 -2.10 -9.90
N THR A 215 -2.23 -2.74 -10.83
CA THR A 215 -2.32 -2.42 -12.26
C THR A 215 -3.71 -2.71 -12.83
N GLN A 216 -4.35 -3.77 -12.36
CA GLN A 216 -5.70 -4.17 -12.83
C GLN A 216 -6.81 -3.32 -12.22
N TYR A 217 -6.64 -2.92 -10.96
CA TYR A 217 -7.68 -2.26 -10.17
C TYR A 217 -7.44 -0.76 -9.93
N LYS A 218 -6.41 -0.18 -10.58
CA LYS A 218 -5.95 1.19 -10.31
C LYS A 218 -7.09 2.21 -10.35
N SER A 219 -7.90 2.22 -11.40
CA SER A 219 -9.00 3.19 -11.54
C SER A 219 -10.03 3.01 -10.42
N ILE A 220 -10.45 1.78 -10.17
CA ILE A 220 -11.45 1.44 -9.14
C ILE A 220 -10.97 1.85 -7.74
N ILE A 221 -9.69 1.58 -7.42
CA ILE A 221 -9.09 1.94 -6.12
C ILE A 221 -9.09 3.46 -5.93
N TYR A 222 -8.70 4.23 -6.97
CA TYR A 222 -8.70 5.69 -6.88
C TYR A 222 -10.10 6.28 -6.81
N GLU A 223 -11.05 5.75 -7.58
CA GLU A 223 -12.46 6.17 -7.55
C GLU A 223 -13.06 5.93 -6.16
N ALA A 224 -12.87 4.74 -5.61
CA ALA A 224 -13.33 4.39 -4.26
C ALA A 224 -12.68 5.29 -3.18
N LEU A 225 -11.38 5.59 -3.29
CA LEU A 225 -10.71 6.48 -2.36
C LEU A 225 -11.30 7.90 -2.41
N ILE A 226 -11.55 8.42 -3.62
CA ILE A 226 -12.13 9.76 -3.80
C ILE A 226 -13.54 9.81 -3.20
N GLU A 227 -14.34 8.78 -3.43
CA GLU A 227 -15.68 8.67 -2.88
C GLU A 227 -15.64 8.64 -1.35
N MET A 228 -14.84 7.77 -0.77
CA MET A 228 -14.67 7.67 0.69
C MET A 228 -14.18 8.98 1.33
N MET A 229 -13.30 9.73 0.66
CA MET A 229 -12.79 11.00 1.19
C MET A 229 -13.80 12.15 1.09
N ASN A 230 -14.84 12.03 0.28
CA ASN A 230 -15.87 13.06 0.11
C ASN A 230 -17.12 12.83 0.97
N LEU A 231 -17.25 11.64 1.54
CA LEU A 231 -18.27 11.32 2.55
C LEU A 231 -17.92 11.96 3.90
#